data_1703650c264842709eaeaba7365bed87
#
_entry.id   1703650c264842709eaeaba7365bed87
#
_cell.length_a   1.000
_cell.length_b   1.000
_cell.length_c   1.000
_cell.angle_alpha   90.00
_cell.angle_beta   90.00
_cell.angle_gamma   90.00
#
_symmetry.space_group_name_H-M   'P 1'
#
loop_
_entity.id
_entity.type
_entity.pdbx_description
1 polymer ?
#
loop_
_entity_poly.entity_id
_entity_poly.type
_entity_poly.pdbx_seq_one_letter_code
_entity_poly.pdbx_strand_id
1 'polypeptide(L)'
;VMEAVDAYNSLDAEKEMSFYSEEYVTDERMEGMKDWHNRFESLNMQPWAAVPVRLIGDDRDLVLVWSVEDRVWKNGSKQTQDLFEVFPVNDDGKIAGFSQWRRNRGDNEFGLSTGGKFIGRNPDNEYSGRPLVFSNRGETEVIEQVVEAYNNKDVEGFLKHFADEWQATDHEGNSETRNKVDTRERMQKWFDQTETIEWKPWSIVPLKIYDTDPLAGVTVYSTEKRVGKDGSVWEKKLVEWFYFDIDGKIQAFDQYAQDIKLEE
;
A
#
# COMPACT_ATOMS: atom_id res chain seq x y z
N VAL A 1 -5.39 29.90 15.27
CA VAL A 1 -5.30 28.54 14.68
C VAL A 1 -4.79 28.61 13.25
N MET A 2 -5.36 29.44 12.36
CA MET A 2 -4.90 29.46 10.95
C MET A 2 -3.43 29.85 10.80
N GLU A 3 -2.93 30.80 11.60
CA GLU A 3 -1.49 31.15 11.59
C GLU A 3 -0.60 29.99 12.10
N ALA A 4 -1.11 29.14 13.00
CA ALA A 4 -0.42 27.92 13.41
C ALA A 4 -0.35 26.93 12.25
N VAL A 5 -1.43 26.77 11.47
CA VAL A 5 -1.43 25.93 10.25
C VAL A 5 -0.43 26.44 9.21
N ASP A 6 -0.31 27.76 9.03
CA ASP A 6 0.68 28.34 8.11
C ASP A 6 2.11 28.06 8.58
N ALA A 7 2.37 28.11 9.89
CA ALA A 7 3.67 27.75 10.46
C ALA A 7 3.97 26.24 10.32
N TYR A 8 2.98 25.40 10.58
CA TYR A 8 3.05 23.95 10.33
C TYR A 8 3.41 23.62 8.88
N ASN A 9 2.71 24.23 7.92
CA ASN A 9 3.00 24.06 6.50
C ASN A 9 4.41 24.55 6.09
N SER A 10 4.95 25.51 6.84
CA SER A 10 6.31 26.04 6.63
C SER A 10 7.39 25.20 7.30
N LEU A 11 7.05 24.13 8.01
CA LEU A 11 7.95 23.31 8.83
C LEU A 11 8.69 24.13 9.90
N ASP A 12 8.07 25.19 10.41
CA ASP A 12 8.61 26.08 11.44
C ASP A 12 8.00 25.72 12.81
N ALA A 13 8.60 24.74 13.46
CA ALA A 13 8.13 24.22 14.75
C ALA A 13 8.12 25.29 15.85
N GLU A 14 9.09 26.20 15.89
CA GLU A 14 9.15 27.23 16.90
C GLU A 14 8.04 28.26 16.72
N LYS A 15 7.80 28.68 15.49
CA LYS A 15 6.69 29.57 15.15
C LYS A 15 5.34 28.91 15.39
N GLU A 16 5.16 27.67 14.99
CA GLU A 16 3.92 26.92 15.26
C GLU A 16 3.64 26.84 16.76
N MET A 17 4.61 26.41 17.57
CA MET A 17 4.46 26.28 19.01
C MET A 17 4.27 27.63 19.70
N SER A 18 4.66 28.76 19.08
CA SER A 18 4.41 30.10 19.62
C SER A 18 2.92 30.48 19.68
N PHE A 19 2.06 29.80 18.96
CA PHE A 19 0.60 29.97 19.00
C PHE A 19 -0.08 29.19 20.12
N TYR A 20 0.65 28.30 20.77
CA TYR A 20 0.16 27.49 21.89
C TYR A 20 0.41 28.19 23.23
N SER A 21 -0.36 27.84 24.24
CA SER A 21 -0.20 28.37 25.59
C SER A 21 1.10 27.85 26.24
N GLU A 22 1.67 28.62 27.16
CA GLU A 22 2.89 28.25 27.90
C GLU A 22 2.71 26.93 28.66
N GLU A 23 1.51 26.67 29.18
CA GLU A 23 1.19 25.41 29.87
C GLU A 23 1.19 24.21 28.94
N TYR A 24 0.85 24.42 27.67
CA TYR A 24 0.86 23.36 26.65
C TYR A 24 2.27 23.11 26.10
N VAL A 25 3.09 24.14 25.95
CA VAL A 25 4.45 24.08 25.38
C VAL A 25 5.43 23.62 26.45
N THR A 26 5.67 22.33 26.53
CA THR A 26 6.77 21.75 27.33
C THR A 26 8.00 21.53 26.46
N ASP A 27 9.18 21.40 27.09
CA ASP A 27 10.42 21.07 26.35
C ASP A 27 10.26 19.79 25.52
N GLU A 28 9.62 18.74 26.09
CA GLU A 28 9.35 17.48 25.39
C GLU A 28 8.46 17.68 24.15
N ARG A 29 7.41 18.51 24.25
CA ARG A 29 6.54 18.81 23.09
C ARG A 29 7.24 19.63 22.03
N MET A 30 8.05 20.60 22.44
CA MET A 30 8.86 21.38 21.50
C MET A 30 9.82 20.48 20.73
N GLU A 31 10.56 19.63 21.41
CA GLU A 31 11.46 18.66 20.79
C GLU A 31 10.69 17.69 19.88
N GLY A 32 9.56 17.16 20.34
CA GLY A 32 8.71 16.28 19.53
C GLY A 32 8.20 16.95 18.26
N MET A 33 7.85 18.25 18.31
CA MET A 33 7.42 19.01 17.14
C MET A 33 8.57 19.25 16.17
N LYS A 34 9.77 19.58 16.66
CA LYS A 34 10.98 19.68 15.83
C LYS A 34 11.31 18.38 15.16
N ASP A 35 11.26 17.28 15.90
CA ASP A 35 11.48 15.93 15.34
C ASP A 35 10.43 15.57 14.30
N TRP A 36 9.17 15.94 14.53
CA TRP A 36 8.08 15.73 13.59
C TRP A 36 8.34 16.48 12.29
N HIS A 37 8.57 17.79 12.33
CA HIS A 37 8.85 18.60 11.15
C HIS A 37 10.09 18.13 10.39
N ASN A 38 11.13 17.69 11.11
CA ASN A 38 12.37 17.19 10.51
C ASN A 38 12.19 15.92 9.65
N ARG A 39 11.06 15.23 9.73
CA ARG A 39 10.79 14.01 8.94
C ARG A 39 10.31 14.32 7.53
N PHE A 40 9.82 15.54 7.30
CA PHE A 40 9.14 15.90 6.05
C PHE A 40 10.01 16.73 5.12
N GLU A 41 9.83 16.47 3.83
CA GLU A 41 10.23 17.38 2.75
C GLU A 41 9.22 18.50 2.61
N SER A 42 7.92 18.17 2.74
CA SER A 42 6.85 19.16 2.75
C SER A 42 5.61 18.64 3.50
N LEU A 43 4.92 19.59 4.11
CA LEU A 43 3.59 19.44 4.66
C LEU A 43 2.68 20.48 3.99
N ASN A 44 1.48 20.09 3.63
CA ASN A 44 0.51 20.99 3.02
C ASN A 44 -0.89 20.67 3.56
N MET A 45 -1.18 21.20 4.73
CA MET A 45 -2.52 21.16 5.32
C MET A 45 -3.38 22.27 4.70
N GLN A 46 -4.52 21.89 4.14
CA GLN A 46 -5.45 22.77 3.43
C GLN A 46 -6.80 22.78 4.16
N PRO A 47 -7.01 23.65 5.14
CA PRO A 47 -8.31 23.80 5.78
C PRO A 47 -9.37 24.28 4.79
N TRP A 48 -10.46 23.54 4.71
CA TRP A 48 -11.64 23.94 3.94
C TRP A 48 -12.78 24.43 4.83
N ALA A 49 -12.70 24.19 6.14
CA ALA A 49 -13.57 24.80 7.15
C ALA A 49 -12.82 24.98 8.48
N ALA A 50 -13.03 26.11 9.12
CA ALA A 50 -12.61 26.40 10.48
C ALA A 50 -13.76 27.09 11.20
N VAL A 51 -14.29 26.46 12.25
CA VAL A 51 -15.51 26.90 12.93
C VAL A 51 -15.22 27.13 14.41
N PRO A 52 -15.25 28.38 14.91
CA PRO A 52 -15.19 28.66 16.34
C PRO A 52 -16.50 28.25 16.99
N VAL A 53 -16.43 27.55 18.10
CA VAL A 53 -17.58 27.12 18.89
C VAL A 53 -17.33 27.31 20.37
N ARG A 54 -18.40 27.67 21.11
CA ARG A 54 -18.41 27.67 22.57
C ARG A 54 -19.36 26.58 23.05
N LEU A 55 -18.92 25.75 23.96
CA LEU A 55 -19.74 24.69 24.52
C LEU A 55 -20.74 25.26 25.52
N ILE A 56 -22.01 24.85 25.41
CA ILE A 56 -23.04 25.24 26.38
C ILE A 56 -22.79 24.55 27.72
N GLY A 57 -22.63 25.34 28.77
CA GLY A 57 -22.34 24.84 30.12
C GLY A 57 -20.86 24.51 30.40
N ASP A 58 -19.98 24.89 29.46
CA ASP A 58 -18.54 24.83 29.60
C ASP A 58 -17.95 26.12 29.01
N ASP A 59 -17.11 26.82 29.76
CA ASP A 59 -16.55 28.11 29.33
C ASP A 59 -15.39 28.00 28.34
N ARG A 60 -15.18 26.82 27.78
CA ARG A 60 -14.12 26.59 26.81
C ARG A 60 -14.51 27.00 25.40
N ASP A 61 -13.66 27.80 24.78
CA ASP A 61 -13.73 28.11 23.37
C ASP A 61 -12.91 27.04 22.58
N LEU A 62 -13.49 26.56 21.49
CA LEU A 62 -12.86 25.58 20.60
C LEU A 62 -12.86 26.11 19.17
N VAL A 63 -11.85 25.72 18.39
CA VAL A 63 -11.88 25.87 16.94
C VAL A 63 -11.87 24.46 16.34
N LEU A 64 -12.91 24.16 15.57
CA LEU A 64 -13.04 22.91 14.83
C LEU A 64 -12.52 23.14 13.40
N VAL A 65 -11.60 22.33 12.96
CA VAL A 65 -10.97 22.44 11.64
C VAL A 65 -11.16 21.17 10.85
N TRP A 66 -11.65 21.29 9.62
CA TRP A 66 -11.66 20.23 8.63
C TRP A 66 -10.67 20.57 7.54
N SER A 67 -9.79 19.65 7.22
CA SER A 67 -8.74 19.88 6.23
C SER A 67 -8.45 18.64 5.39
N VAL A 68 -7.75 18.87 4.29
CA VAL A 68 -7.00 17.85 3.58
C VAL A 68 -5.52 18.13 3.81
N GLU A 69 -4.74 17.12 4.09
CA GLU A 69 -3.32 17.24 4.30
C GLU A 69 -2.54 16.33 3.38
N ASP A 70 -1.61 16.92 2.62
CA ASP A 70 -0.63 16.23 1.82
C ASP A 70 0.72 16.22 2.55
N ARG A 71 1.31 15.04 2.71
CA ARG A 71 2.58 14.80 3.37
C ARG A 71 3.58 14.21 2.40
N VAL A 72 4.78 14.77 2.34
CA VAL A 72 5.93 14.18 1.66
C VAL A 72 7.06 14.05 2.67
N TRP A 73 7.44 12.82 2.99
CA TRP A 73 8.56 12.54 3.88
C TRP A 73 9.91 12.67 3.14
N LYS A 74 10.98 12.99 3.86
CA LYS A 74 12.35 13.03 3.31
C LYS A 74 12.83 11.72 2.70
N ASN A 75 12.21 10.60 3.05
CA ASN A 75 12.46 9.30 2.42
C ASN A 75 11.65 9.07 1.13
N GLY A 76 10.88 10.06 0.68
CA GLY A 76 10.07 9.99 -0.53
C GLY A 76 8.68 9.38 -0.38
N SER A 77 8.29 8.94 0.81
CA SER A 77 6.92 8.49 1.07
C SER A 77 5.93 9.63 0.91
N LYS A 78 4.74 9.34 0.40
CA LYS A 78 3.66 10.32 0.20
C LYS A 78 2.35 9.83 0.82
N GLN A 79 1.61 10.75 1.40
CA GLN A 79 0.30 10.47 1.97
C GLN A 79 -0.62 11.65 1.82
N THR A 80 -1.89 11.42 1.48
CA THR A 80 -2.97 12.37 1.59
C THR A 80 -4.01 11.87 2.59
N GLN A 81 -4.45 12.73 3.49
CA GLN A 81 -5.43 12.41 4.54
C GLN A 81 -6.52 13.47 4.59
N ASP A 82 -7.74 13.05 4.97
CA ASP A 82 -8.74 13.95 5.48
C ASP A 82 -8.57 14.05 7.00
N LEU A 83 -8.55 15.28 7.53
CA LEU A 83 -8.39 15.55 8.95
C LEU A 83 -9.62 16.26 9.50
N PHE A 84 -9.94 15.90 10.74
CA PHE A 84 -10.80 16.67 11.62
C PHE A 84 -10.03 16.95 12.90
N GLU A 85 -9.91 18.21 13.27
CA GLU A 85 -9.08 18.67 14.36
C GLU A 85 -9.84 19.60 15.29
N VAL A 86 -9.52 19.52 16.56
CA VAL A 86 -10.13 20.35 17.61
C VAL A 86 -9.02 21.05 18.40
N PHE A 87 -9.08 22.36 18.40
CA PHE A 87 -8.15 23.24 19.10
C PHE A 87 -8.88 23.99 20.22
N PRO A 88 -8.76 23.55 21.49
CA PRO A 88 -9.15 24.38 22.62
C PRO A 88 -8.33 25.67 22.64
N VAL A 89 -9.00 26.79 22.89
CA VAL A 89 -8.38 28.13 22.97
C VAL A 89 -8.65 28.72 24.34
N ASN A 90 -7.60 29.26 24.98
CA ASN A 90 -7.74 29.93 26.28
C ASN A 90 -8.15 31.39 26.14
N ASP A 91 -8.36 32.08 27.27
CA ASP A 91 -8.80 33.47 27.32
C ASP A 91 -7.79 34.46 26.68
N ASP A 92 -6.51 34.08 26.57
CA ASP A 92 -5.48 34.88 25.91
C ASP A 92 -5.43 34.66 24.40
N GLY A 93 -6.32 33.81 23.85
CA GLY A 93 -6.39 33.47 22.44
C GLY A 93 -5.33 32.48 21.99
N LYS A 94 -4.65 31.80 22.94
CA LYS A 94 -3.64 30.77 22.66
C LYS A 94 -4.29 29.41 22.61
N ILE A 95 -3.71 28.54 21.77
CA ILE A 95 -4.14 27.13 21.67
C ILE A 95 -3.72 26.40 22.96
N ALA A 96 -4.69 25.90 23.71
CA ALA A 96 -4.47 25.23 24.99
C ALA A 96 -4.52 23.70 24.88
N GLY A 97 -4.71 23.16 23.69
CA GLY A 97 -4.80 21.72 23.46
C GLY A 97 -4.97 21.38 22.00
N PHE A 98 -4.88 20.09 21.71
CA PHE A 98 -5.01 19.57 20.36
C PHE A 98 -5.58 18.15 20.38
N SER A 99 -6.53 17.89 19.49
CA SER A 99 -7.02 16.54 19.20
C SER A 99 -7.26 16.39 17.72
N GLN A 100 -6.89 15.23 17.15
CA GLN A 100 -6.98 14.97 15.73
C GLN A 100 -7.65 13.61 15.45
N TRP A 101 -8.55 13.61 14.50
CA TRP A 101 -9.07 12.41 13.84
C TRP A 101 -8.67 12.44 12.38
N ARG A 102 -8.32 11.29 11.83
CA ARG A 102 -7.84 11.16 10.45
C ARG A 102 -8.55 10.04 9.70
N ARG A 103 -8.71 10.25 8.41
CA ARG A 103 -9.18 9.24 7.47
C ARG A 103 -8.18 9.15 6.31
N ASN A 104 -7.57 7.99 6.15
CA ASN A 104 -6.71 7.74 5.00
C ASN A 104 -7.55 7.66 3.73
N ARG A 105 -7.05 8.17 2.63
CA ARG A 105 -7.67 8.03 1.32
C ARG A 105 -7.23 6.71 0.70
N GLY A 106 -8.15 6.07 -0.04
CA GLY A 106 -7.87 4.79 -0.69
C GLY A 106 -6.90 4.89 -1.88
N ASP A 107 -6.70 6.09 -2.41
CA ASP A 107 -5.79 6.41 -3.50
C ASP A 107 -4.40 6.88 -3.01
N ASN A 108 -4.12 6.74 -1.72
CA ASN A 108 -2.80 7.07 -1.18
C ASN A 108 -1.73 6.18 -1.79
N GLU A 109 -0.70 6.83 -2.30
CA GLU A 109 0.52 6.17 -2.71
C GLU A 109 1.55 6.28 -1.59
N PHE A 110 1.78 5.15 -0.92
CA PHE A 110 2.90 5.01 -0.01
C PHE A 110 4.06 4.43 -0.80
N GLY A 111 5.16 5.16 -0.86
CA GLY A 111 6.35 4.68 -1.52
C GLY A 111 7.59 5.24 -0.87
N LEU A 112 8.59 4.40 -0.72
CA LEU A 112 9.93 4.83 -0.41
C LEU A 112 10.65 5.07 -1.74
N SER A 113 10.94 6.30 -2.11
CA SER A 113 11.69 6.61 -3.33
C SER A 113 13.10 5.97 -3.34
N THR A 114 13.57 5.59 -2.16
CA THR A 114 14.86 4.91 -1.95
C THR A 114 14.73 3.44 -1.55
N GLY A 115 13.51 2.89 -1.48
CA GLY A 115 13.23 1.55 -0.96
C GLY A 115 13.62 0.43 -1.92
N GLY A 116 13.69 0.71 -3.19
CA GLY A 116 14.06 -0.23 -4.24
C GLY A 116 14.30 0.51 -5.54
N LYS A 117 14.85 -0.22 -6.52
CA LYS A 117 15.22 0.34 -7.80
C LYS A 117 14.99 -0.68 -8.90
N PHE A 118 14.30 -0.25 -9.96
CA PHE A 118 14.20 -1.04 -11.16
C PHE A 118 15.50 -0.90 -11.96
N ILE A 119 16.22 -2.00 -12.10
CA ILE A 119 17.46 -2.01 -12.90
C ILE A 119 17.15 -2.36 -14.35
N GLY A 120 16.15 -3.26 -14.55
CA GLY A 120 15.78 -3.78 -15.86
C GLY A 120 16.78 -4.77 -16.44
N ARG A 121 16.37 -5.49 -17.47
CA ARG A 121 17.26 -6.40 -18.23
C ARG A 121 18.02 -5.64 -19.32
N ASN A 122 17.47 -4.52 -19.77
CA ASN A 122 18.09 -3.63 -20.75
C ASN A 122 18.37 -2.27 -20.09
N PRO A 123 19.66 -1.86 -19.96
CA PRO A 123 20.03 -0.58 -19.34
C PRO A 123 19.50 0.64 -20.12
N ASP A 124 19.22 0.49 -21.42
CA ASP A 124 18.67 1.55 -22.26
C ASP A 124 17.15 1.73 -22.12
N ASN A 125 16.49 0.89 -21.28
CA ASN A 125 15.08 1.05 -20.99
C ASN A 125 14.85 2.34 -20.18
N GLU A 126 13.83 3.13 -20.60
CA GLU A 126 13.49 4.41 -19.96
C GLU A 126 13.18 4.32 -18.46
N TYR A 127 12.81 3.14 -17.96
CA TYR A 127 12.52 2.88 -16.55
C TYR A 127 13.75 2.46 -15.74
N SER A 128 14.89 2.17 -16.40
CA SER A 128 16.12 1.75 -15.72
C SER A 128 16.57 2.84 -14.75
N GLY A 129 16.83 2.42 -13.51
CA GLY A 129 17.26 3.30 -12.44
C GLY A 129 16.13 4.01 -11.68
N ARG A 130 14.86 3.90 -12.12
CA ARG A 130 13.74 4.49 -11.39
C ARG A 130 13.46 3.72 -10.08
N PRO A 131 13.05 4.43 -9.02
CA PRO A 131 12.67 3.78 -7.77
C PRO A 131 11.42 2.93 -7.94
N LEU A 132 11.34 1.87 -7.12
CA LEU A 132 10.12 1.09 -6.93
C LEU A 132 9.39 1.63 -5.70
N VAL A 133 8.08 1.71 -5.80
CA VAL A 133 7.19 2.16 -4.72
C VAL A 133 6.10 1.16 -4.45
N PHE A 134 5.61 1.10 -3.21
CA PHE A 134 4.44 0.31 -2.87
C PHE A 134 3.19 0.97 -3.47
N SER A 135 2.40 0.19 -4.20
CA SER A 135 1.14 0.66 -4.79
C SER A 135 0.15 -0.48 -4.82
N ASN A 136 -0.93 -0.36 -4.06
CA ASN A 136 -2.04 -1.32 -4.04
C ASN A 136 -3.36 -0.59 -4.30
N ARG A 137 -4.06 -0.95 -5.39
CA ARG A 137 -5.38 -0.42 -5.73
C ARG A 137 -6.46 -1.52 -5.73
N GLY A 138 -6.15 -2.66 -5.08
CA GLY A 138 -6.96 -3.87 -5.02
C GLY A 138 -6.23 -5.11 -5.55
N GLU A 139 -4.98 -4.97 -6.01
CA GLU A 139 -4.22 -6.08 -6.59
C GLU A 139 -3.93 -7.18 -5.55
N THR A 140 -3.65 -6.82 -4.29
CA THR A 140 -3.42 -7.81 -3.22
C THR A 140 -4.69 -8.60 -2.93
N GLU A 141 -5.85 -7.96 -2.89
CA GLU A 141 -7.15 -8.57 -2.68
C GLU A 141 -7.53 -9.49 -3.84
N VAL A 142 -7.14 -9.14 -5.07
CA VAL A 142 -7.29 -10.02 -6.23
C VAL A 142 -6.45 -11.27 -6.07
N ILE A 143 -5.19 -11.17 -5.64
CA ILE A 143 -4.33 -12.33 -5.39
C ILE A 143 -4.93 -13.23 -4.28
N GLU A 144 -5.44 -12.66 -3.19
CA GLU A 144 -6.10 -13.44 -2.13
C GLU A 144 -7.29 -14.26 -2.69
N GLN A 145 -8.12 -13.64 -3.55
CA GLN A 145 -9.23 -14.33 -4.20
C GLN A 145 -8.76 -15.40 -5.20
N VAL A 146 -7.66 -15.15 -5.93
CA VAL A 146 -7.05 -16.14 -6.83
C VAL A 146 -6.56 -17.36 -6.03
N VAL A 147 -5.89 -17.12 -4.89
CA VAL A 147 -5.43 -18.19 -3.97
C VAL A 147 -6.59 -18.99 -3.43
N GLU A 148 -7.65 -18.32 -2.97
CA GLU A 148 -8.85 -18.99 -2.45
C GLU A 148 -9.51 -19.86 -3.52
N ALA A 149 -9.74 -19.32 -4.73
CA ALA A 149 -10.33 -20.05 -5.84
C ALA A 149 -9.47 -21.27 -6.25
N TYR A 150 -8.18 -21.09 -6.31
CA TYR A 150 -7.24 -22.16 -6.65
C TYR A 150 -7.26 -23.30 -5.62
N ASN A 151 -7.17 -22.97 -4.33
CA ASN A 151 -7.23 -23.96 -3.25
C ASN A 151 -8.58 -24.72 -3.18
N ASN A 152 -9.66 -24.03 -3.55
CA ASN A 152 -11.01 -24.62 -3.64
C ASN A 152 -11.30 -25.32 -4.96
N LYS A 153 -10.33 -25.36 -5.89
CA LYS A 153 -10.49 -25.91 -7.25
C LYS A 153 -11.62 -25.23 -8.04
N ASP A 154 -11.86 -23.95 -7.78
CA ASP A 154 -12.84 -23.12 -8.49
C ASP A 154 -12.20 -22.49 -9.72
N VAL A 155 -12.37 -23.15 -10.88
CA VAL A 155 -11.80 -22.69 -12.15
C VAL A 155 -12.35 -21.33 -12.56
N GLU A 156 -13.65 -21.07 -12.40
CA GLU A 156 -14.25 -19.81 -12.81
C GLU A 156 -13.87 -18.68 -11.87
N GLY A 157 -13.86 -18.95 -10.56
CA GLY A 157 -13.37 -18.01 -9.54
C GLY A 157 -11.92 -17.62 -9.76
N PHE A 158 -11.09 -18.54 -10.24
CA PHE A 158 -9.69 -18.26 -10.61
C PHE A 158 -9.60 -17.42 -11.89
N LEU A 159 -10.23 -17.88 -12.99
CA LEU A 159 -10.09 -17.27 -14.32
C LEU A 159 -10.72 -15.89 -14.45
N LYS A 160 -11.69 -15.53 -13.60
CA LYS A 160 -12.33 -14.19 -13.64
C LYS A 160 -11.35 -13.04 -13.42
N HIS A 161 -10.20 -13.32 -12.76
CA HIS A 161 -9.17 -12.33 -12.43
C HIS A 161 -8.12 -12.15 -13.52
N PHE A 162 -8.06 -13.03 -14.50
CA PHE A 162 -7.12 -12.95 -15.61
C PHE A 162 -7.70 -12.16 -16.79
N ALA A 163 -6.81 -11.57 -17.59
CA ALA A 163 -7.16 -11.03 -18.90
C ALA A 163 -7.64 -12.16 -19.82
N ASP A 164 -8.21 -11.86 -20.98
CA ASP A 164 -8.66 -12.91 -21.92
C ASP A 164 -7.50 -13.73 -22.46
N GLU A 165 -6.34 -13.08 -22.64
CA GLU A 165 -5.06 -13.71 -22.92
C GLU A 165 -3.99 -13.16 -21.97
N TRP A 166 -3.09 -14.00 -21.49
CA TRP A 166 -1.97 -13.60 -20.63
C TRP A 166 -0.72 -14.42 -20.91
N GLN A 167 0.44 -13.86 -20.56
CA GLN A 167 1.71 -14.57 -20.60
C GLN A 167 1.93 -15.35 -19.31
N ALA A 168 2.42 -16.57 -19.41
CA ALA A 168 2.77 -17.38 -18.26
C ALA A 168 4.15 -18.01 -18.45
N THR A 169 5.02 -17.83 -17.45
CA THR A 169 6.32 -18.47 -17.40
C THR A 169 6.41 -19.29 -16.12
N ASP A 170 6.60 -20.60 -16.23
CA ASP A 170 6.76 -21.48 -15.09
C ASP A 170 8.22 -21.52 -14.57
N HIS A 171 8.41 -22.19 -13.43
CA HIS A 171 9.73 -22.32 -12.80
C HIS A 171 10.73 -23.23 -13.57
N GLU A 172 10.29 -23.93 -14.58
CA GLU A 172 11.14 -24.70 -15.50
C GLU A 172 11.59 -23.86 -16.70
N GLY A 173 11.05 -22.63 -16.81
CA GLY A 173 11.36 -21.69 -17.88
C GLY A 173 10.50 -21.85 -19.12
N ASN A 174 9.42 -22.64 -19.04
CA ASN A 174 8.46 -22.74 -20.14
C ASN A 174 7.59 -21.49 -20.17
N SER A 175 7.59 -20.78 -21.30
CA SER A 175 6.77 -19.58 -21.52
C SER A 175 5.71 -19.86 -22.57
N GLU A 176 4.47 -19.52 -22.27
CA GLU A 176 3.35 -19.66 -23.19
C GLU A 176 2.35 -18.50 -23.06
N THR A 177 1.67 -18.17 -24.15
CA THR A 177 0.46 -17.35 -24.10
C THR A 177 -0.71 -18.25 -23.74
N ARG A 178 -1.44 -17.91 -22.70
CA ARG A 178 -2.64 -18.63 -22.24
C ARG A 178 -3.88 -17.83 -22.55
N ASN A 179 -5.00 -18.51 -22.76
CA ASN A 179 -6.32 -17.93 -22.84
C ASN A 179 -7.30 -18.64 -21.91
N LYS A 180 -8.42 -17.99 -21.61
CA LYS A 180 -9.41 -18.52 -20.67
C LYS A 180 -10.04 -19.84 -21.12
N VAL A 181 -10.26 -20.04 -22.43
CA VAL A 181 -10.95 -21.22 -22.93
C VAL A 181 -10.11 -22.47 -22.73
N ASP A 182 -8.88 -22.45 -23.23
CA ASP A 182 -7.99 -23.59 -23.14
C ASP A 182 -7.52 -23.86 -21.70
N THR A 183 -7.32 -22.77 -20.92
CA THR A 183 -6.91 -22.89 -19.52
C THR A 183 -8.02 -23.48 -18.67
N ARG A 184 -9.29 -23.14 -18.91
CA ARG A 184 -10.44 -23.75 -18.22
C ARG A 184 -10.43 -25.26 -18.34
N GLU A 185 -10.29 -25.76 -19.54
CA GLU A 185 -10.31 -27.21 -19.78
C GLU A 185 -9.11 -27.90 -19.12
N ARG A 186 -7.90 -27.31 -19.27
CA ARG A 186 -6.67 -27.85 -18.66
C ARG A 186 -6.72 -27.84 -17.13
N MET A 187 -7.20 -26.75 -16.52
CA MET A 187 -7.31 -26.65 -15.07
C MET A 187 -8.34 -27.61 -14.52
N GLN A 188 -9.51 -27.73 -15.15
CA GLN A 188 -10.54 -28.69 -14.71
C GLN A 188 -10.00 -30.11 -14.71
N LYS A 189 -9.37 -30.52 -15.81
CA LYS A 189 -8.78 -31.84 -15.92
C LYS A 189 -7.69 -32.09 -14.88
N TRP A 190 -6.89 -31.08 -14.60
CA TRP A 190 -5.83 -31.16 -13.59
C TRP A 190 -6.43 -31.23 -12.18
N PHE A 191 -7.41 -30.41 -11.85
CA PHE A 191 -8.12 -30.45 -10.57
C PHE A 191 -8.81 -31.80 -10.33
N ASP A 192 -9.35 -32.41 -11.39
CA ASP A 192 -9.96 -33.75 -11.30
C ASP A 192 -8.96 -34.86 -10.97
N GLN A 193 -7.68 -34.65 -11.27
CA GLN A 193 -6.59 -35.57 -10.96
C GLN A 193 -5.89 -35.28 -9.62
N THR A 194 -6.17 -34.15 -9.02
CA THR A 194 -5.55 -33.70 -7.78
C THR A 194 -6.45 -33.98 -6.59
N GLU A 195 -5.89 -34.57 -5.53
CA GLU A 195 -6.60 -34.83 -4.27
C GLU A 195 -6.66 -33.57 -3.42
N THR A 196 -5.50 -32.95 -3.11
CA THR A 196 -5.43 -31.71 -2.33
C THR A 196 -4.49 -30.70 -2.96
N ILE A 197 -4.83 -29.42 -2.77
CA ILE A 197 -4.01 -28.27 -3.13
C ILE A 197 -3.98 -27.34 -1.92
N GLU A 198 -2.78 -26.91 -1.55
CA GLU A 198 -2.54 -25.95 -0.49
C GLU A 198 -1.52 -24.92 -0.96
N TRP A 199 -1.98 -23.86 -1.61
CA TRP A 199 -1.16 -22.69 -1.92
C TRP A 199 -1.30 -21.69 -0.78
N LYS A 200 -0.21 -21.45 -0.03
CA LYS A 200 -0.19 -20.67 1.22
C LYS A 200 0.77 -19.47 1.09
N PRO A 201 0.29 -18.33 0.63
CA PRO A 201 1.07 -17.10 0.70
C PRO A 201 1.37 -16.72 2.14
N TRP A 202 2.62 -16.28 2.38
CA TRP A 202 3.01 -15.67 3.65
C TRP A 202 3.40 -14.18 3.48
N SER A 203 3.53 -13.73 2.23
CA SER A 203 3.71 -12.29 1.91
C SER A 203 3.20 -12.01 0.50
N ILE A 204 2.47 -10.91 0.35
CA ILE A 204 1.96 -10.37 -0.92
C ILE A 204 2.42 -8.91 -0.98
N VAL A 205 3.26 -8.56 -1.95
CA VAL A 205 3.95 -7.27 -2.03
C VAL A 205 3.62 -6.57 -3.34
N PRO A 206 2.74 -5.56 -3.34
CA PRO A 206 2.39 -4.79 -4.52
C PRO A 206 3.43 -3.70 -4.77
N LEU A 207 4.05 -3.70 -5.94
CA LEU A 207 5.07 -2.73 -6.34
C LEU A 207 4.77 -2.18 -7.74
N LYS A 208 5.08 -0.90 -7.94
CA LYS A 208 5.19 -0.31 -9.27
C LYS A 208 6.46 0.51 -9.42
N ILE A 209 6.83 0.84 -10.62
CA ILE A 209 7.89 1.80 -10.91
C ILE A 209 7.33 3.19 -10.63
N TYR A 210 8.05 4.00 -9.83
CA TYR A 210 7.65 5.36 -9.49
C TYR A 210 7.44 6.20 -10.76
N ASP A 211 6.40 7.04 -10.73
CA ASP A 211 6.06 7.96 -11.82
C ASP A 211 5.76 7.28 -13.16
N THR A 212 5.20 6.07 -13.09
CA THR A 212 4.59 5.39 -14.24
C THR A 212 3.07 5.44 -14.15
N ASP A 213 2.40 4.86 -15.15
CA ASP A 213 0.98 4.59 -15.07
C ASP A 213 0.64 3.68 -13.87
N PRO A 214 -0.63 3.52 -13.56
CA PRO A 214 -1.06 2.78 -12.37
C PRO A 214 -0.86 1.25 -12.45
N LEU A 215 -0.22 0.71 -13.47
CA LEU A 215 0.03 -0.73 -13.59
C LEU A 215 0.95 -1.21 -12.47
N ALA A 216 0.50 -2.18 -11.70
CA ALA A 216 1.26 -2.74 -10.59
C ALA A 216 1.71 -4.17 -10.90
N GLY A 217 2.88 -4.52 -10.37
CA GLY A 217 3.32 -5.90 -10.22
C GLY A 217 3.12 -6.34 -8.77
N VAL A 218 2.64 -7.54 -8.55
CA VAL A 218 2.52 -8.13 -7.22
C VAL A 218 3.45 -9.31 -7.10
N THR A 219 4.36 -9.25 -6.13
CA THR A 219 5.22 -10.38 -5.78
C THR A 219 4.57 -11.17 -4.65
N VAL A 220 4.37 -12.46 -4.87
CA VAL A 220 3.80 -13.40 -3.89
C VAL A 220 4.90 -14.35 -3.44
N TYR A 221 5.12 -14.41 -2.14
CA TYR A 221 5.98 -15.38 -1.48
C TYR A 221 5.11 -16.43 -0.81
N SER A 222 5.28 -17.69 -1.18
CA SER A 222 4.37 -18.75 -0.75
C SER A 222 5.07 -20.08 -0.55
N THR A 223 4.34 -21.00 0.05
CA THR A 223 4.57 -22.45 -0.10
C THR A 223 3.38 -23.05 -0.81
N GLU A 224 3.62 -24.00 -1.69
CA GLU A 224 2.55 -24.74 -2.33
C GLU A 224 2.81 -26.24 -2.23
N LYS A 225 1.75 -26.97 -1.85
CA LYS A 225 1.72 -28.44 -1.80
C LYS A 225 0.55 -28.94 -2.62
N ARG A 226 0.83 -29.91 -3.48
CA ARG A 226 -0.14 -30.60 -4.32
C ARG A 226 -0.01 -32.10 -4.09
N VAL A 227 -1.15 -32.76 -3.85
CA VAL A 227 -1.20 -34.23 -3.76
C VAL A 227 -2.08 -34.76 -4.88
N GLY A 228 -1.52 -35.60 -5.74
CA GLY A 228 -2.27 -36.26 -6.81
C GLY A 228 -3.10 -37.42 -6.27
N LYS A 229 -4.18 -37.79 -6.96
CA LYS A 229 -4.99 -38.98 -6.63
C LYS A 229 -4.20 -40.29 -6.79
N ASP A 230 -3.09 -40.26 -7.50
CA ASP A 230 -2.12 -41.35 -7.64
C ASP A 230 -1.12 -41.43 -6.47
N GLY A 231 -1.24 -40.51 -5.48
CA GLY A 231 -0.35 -40.41 -4.33
C GLY A 231 0.94 -39.64 -4.59
N SER A 232 1.13 -39.07 -5.78
CA SER A 232 2.24 -38.16 -6.06
C SER A 232 2.15 -36.91 -5.21
N VAL A 233 3.32 -36.44 -4.74
CA VAL A 233 3.41 -35.19 -3.95
C VAL A 233 4.37 -34.22 -4.62
N TRP A 234 3.92 -33.00 -4.84
CA TRP A 234 4.74 -31.89 -5.26
C TRP A 234 4.65 -30.79 -4.21
N GLU A 235 5.79 -30.35 -3.67
CA GLU A 235 5.83 -29.32 -2.63
C GLU A 235 7.05 -28.43 -2.85
N LYS A 236 6.82 -27.10 -2.95
CA LYS A 236 7.84 -26.08 -3.24
C LYS A 236 7.60 -24.81 -2.44
N LYS A 237 8.69 -24.05 -2.21
CA LYS A 237 8.61 -22.63 -1.91
C LYS A 237 8.58 -21.86 -3.22
N LEU A 238 7.69 -20.88 -3.33
CA LEU A 238 7.49 -20.12 -4.56
C LEU A 238 7.74 -18.64 -4.34
N VAL A 239 8.24 -18.00 -5.38
CA VAL A 239 8.19 -16.55 -5.58
C VAL A 239 7.55 -16.34 -6.94
N GLU A 240 6.43 -15.62 -6.94
CA GLU A 240 5.59 -15.47 -8.12
C GLU A 240 5.35 -13.99 -8.37
N TRP A 241 5.47 -13.55 -9.61
CA TRP A 241 5.20 -12.20 -10.03
C TRP A 241 3.98 -12.15 -10.92
N PHE A 242 2.98 -11.40 -10.48
CA PHE A 242 1.75 -11.14 -11.22
C PHE A 242 1.77 -9.71 -11.72
N TYR A 243 1.55 -9.51 -13.01
CA TYR A 243 1.48 -8.21 -13.64
C TYR A 243 0.04 -7.91 -14.01
N PHE A 244 -0.45 -6.75 -13.58
CA PHE A 244 -1.82 -6.33 -13.78
C PHE A 244 -1.92 -5.34 -14.94
N ASP A 245 -3.02 -5.39 -15.68
CA ASP A 245 -3.39 -4.39 -16.66
C ASP A 245 -4.17 -3.23 -16.00
N ILE A 246 -4.57 -2.23 -16.82
CA ILE A 246 -5.28 -1.05 -16.34
C ILE A 246 -6.68 -1.38 -15.79
N ASP A 247 -7.27 -2.47 -16.23
CA ASP A 247 -8.59 -2.94 -15.79
C ASP A 247 -8.50 -3.83 -14.54
N GLY A 248 -7.31 -3.98 -13.96
CA GLY A 248 -7.05 -4.79 -12.77
C GLY A 248 -7.11 -6.29 -13.03
N LYS A 249 -6.81 -6.72 -14.27
CA LYS A 249 -6.69 -8.14 -14.65
C LYS A 249 -5.23 -8.54 -14.70
N ILE A 250 -4.97 -9.79 -14.35
CA ILE A 250 -3.65 -10.40 -14.47
C ILE A 250 -3.36 -10.66 -15.95
N GLN A 251 -2.37 -9.95 -16.51
CA GLN A 251 -1.96 -10.05 -17.90
C GLN A 251 -0.65 -10.81 -18.10
N ALA A 252 0.12 -11.01 -17.04
CA ALA A 252 1.31 -11.85 -17.08
C ALA A 252 1.62 -12.43 -15.69
N PHE A 253 2.35 -13.53 -15.71
CA PHE A 253 2.72 -14.27 -14.52
C PHE A 253 4.06 -14.99 -14.73
N ASP A 254 4.98 -14.82 -13.77
CA ASP A 254 6.28 -15.49 -13.74
C ASP A 254 6.42 -16.23 -12.41
N GLN A 255 6.88 -17.49 -12.45
CA GLN A 255 7.06 -18.32 -11.27
C GLN A 255 8.52 -18.77 -11.10
N TYR A 256 9.03 -18.65 -9.89
CA TYR A 256 10.28 -19.22 -9.42
C TYR A 256 10.00 -20.22 -8.30
N ALA A 257 10.73 -21.32 -8.26
CA ALA A 257 10.56 -22.36 -7.26
C ALA A 257 11.86 -22.74 -6.58
N GLN A 258 11.76 -23.16 -5.33
CA GLN A 258 12.83 -23.74 -4.54
C GLN A 258 12.36 -25.02 -3.86
N ASP A 259 13.17 -26.07 -3.92
CA ASP A 259 12.89 -27.31 -3.20
C ASP A 259 12.88 -27.06 -1.68
N ILE A 260 11.93 -27.68 -1.00
CA ILE A 260 11.92 -27.70 0.46
C ILE A 260 12.96 -28.73 0.88
N LYS A 261 14.02 -28.27 1.55
CA LYS A 261 14.98 -29.17 2.17
C LYS A 261 14.27 -29.87 3.32
N LEU A 262 14.18 -31.18 3.27
CA LEU A 262 13.84 -31.98 4.44
C LEU A 262 14.96 -31.77 5.46
N GLU A 263 14.64 -31.28 6.66
CA GLU A 263 15.58 -31.29 7.78
C GLU A 263 15.87 -32.77 8.09
N GLU A 264 17.14 -33.15 8.01
CA GLU A 264 17.64 -34.50 8.38
C GLU A 264 17.58 -34.69 9.91
#